data_440885d45059e915b57b9531a36efd83
#
_entry.id   440885d45059e915b57b9531a36efd83
#
_cell.length_a   1.000
_cell.length_b   1.000
_cell.length_c   1.000
_cell.angle_alpha   90.00
_cell.angle_beta   90.00
_cell.angle_gamma   90.00
#
_symmetry.space_group_name_H-M   'P 1'
#
loop_
_entity.id
_entity.type
_entity.pdbx_description
1 polymer ?
#
loop_
_entity_poly.entity_id
_entity_poly.type
_entity_poly.pdbx_seq_one_letter_code
_entity_poly.pdbx_strand_id
1 'polypeptide(L)'
;MRAFRWGALLRPLVPSRFGDLFAATTVGFGTVFLIGRAGEVVRPVVLPMRDERVRPSAAIVTIMVERIYDMMAVVLMFAINLIWFKAPPSLQKDFTKVRAVGIGLLVGAILGIVLLTWFRKNSTSVIAVFTKVFDRLDFIPRRISKLAISILEQLARALRVLVNIAELAETITWTAVLWLGVAIANLLIIRAFGVTFGFSETIFVMGWSLAGSLVPTPGGAAGAFHAATAAGLIFLGVAPETAAAISIVMHVIDFGPALLFGFFYIIRGDLSFSKLRALSSPEAVEHVVEDEDLLPDNTNNKQQTLGGVLTD
;
A
#
# COMPACT_ATOMS: atom_id res chain seq x y z
N MET A 1 -11.94 5.72 4.40
CA MET A 1 -11.65 4.28 4.33
C MET A 1 -10.19 3.97 4.68
N ARG A 2 -9.17 4.47 3.95
CA ARG A 2 -7.75 4.17 4.25
C ARG A 2 -7.33 4.46 5.71
N ALA A 3 -7.77 5.59 6.28
CA ALA A 3 -7.48 5.94 7.67
C ALA A 3 -8.14 4.98 8.69
N PHE A 4 -9.36 4.50 8.42
CA PHE A 4 -10.01 3.49 9.25
C PHE A 4 -9.23 2.16 9.23
N ARG A 5 -8.86 1.71 8.03
CA ARG A 5 -8.05 0.49 7.86
C ARG A 5 -6.70 0.61 8.58
N TRP A 6 -6.02 1.74 8.43
CA TRP A 6 -4.76 1.97 9.14
C TRP A 6 -4.94 1.98 10.65
N GLY A 7 -6.04 2.58 11.14
CA GLY A 7 -6.42 2.51 12.56
C GLY A 7 -6.63 1.09 13.05
N ALA A 8 -7.26 0.23 12.25
CA ALA A 8 -7.43 -1.19 12.59
C ALA A 8 -6.08 -1.93 12.70
N LEU A 9 -5.16 -1.66 11.77
CA LEU A 9 -3.80 -2.24 11.77
C LEU A 9 -2.93 -1.72 12.93
N LEU A 10 -3.11 -0.47 13.32
CA LEU A 10 -2.29 0.17 14.35
C LEU A 10 -2.82 -0.09 15.77
N ARG A 11 -4.12 -0.35 15.93
CA ARG A 11 -4.80 -0.53 17.22
C ARG A 11 -4.14 -1.53 18.17
N PRO A 12 -3.64 -2.69 17.70
CA PRO A 12 -2.95 -3.64 18.57
C PRO A 12 -1.64 -3.12 19.16
N LEU A 13 -1.03 -2.14 18.50
CA LEU A 13 0.23 -1.53 18.92
C LEU A 13 -0.04 -0.28 19.74
N VAL A 14 -0.75 0.68 19.15
CA VAL A 14 -1.14 1.95 19.79
C VAL A 14 -2.46 2.44 19.20
N PRO A 15 -3.54 2.55 20.00
CA PRO A 15 -4.80 3.12 19.52
C PRO A 15 -4.65 4.63 19.29
N SER A 16 -4.66 5.06 18.03
CA SER A 16 -4.54 6.46 17.65
C SER A 16 -5.89 7.08 17.28
N ARG A 17 -6.00 8.40 17.43
CA ARG A 17 -7.22 9.13 17.09
C ARG A 17 -7.43 9.15 15.58
N PHE A 18 -8.69 8.99 15.13
CA PHE A 18 -9.03 9.02 13.71
C PHE A 18 -8.55 10.30 13.00
N GLY A 19 -8.64 11.46 13.65
CA GLY A 19 -8.19 12.74 13.08
C GLY A 19 -6.71 12.75 12.73
N ASP A 20 -5.87 12.15 13.55
CA ASP A 20 -4.42 12.08 13.32
C ASP A 20 -4.07 11.07 12.21
N LEU A 21 -4.76 9.92 12.20
CA LEU A 21 -4.66 8.93 11.12
C LEU A 21 -5.13 9.51 9.78
N PHE A 22 -6.23 10.26 9.78
CA PHE A 22 -6.76 10.88 8.57
C PHE A 22 -5.81 11.97 8.05
N ALA A 23 -5.31 12.85 8.93
CA ALA A 23 -4.34 13.88 8.58
C ALA A 23 -3.06 13.27 8.01
N ALA A 24 -2.44 12.31 8.70
CA ALA A 24 -1.23 11.64 8.23
C ALA A 24 -1.45 10.89 6.89
N THR A 25 -2.63 10.26 6.73
CA THR A 25 -2.99 9.57 5.47
C THR A 25 -3.13 10.56 4.31
N THR A 26 -3.86 11.66 4.50
CA THR A 26 -4.11 12.63 3.42
C THR A 26 -2.86 13.45 3.09
N VAL A 27 -2.05 13.83 4.08
CA VAL A 27 -0.74 14.47 3.87
C VAL A 27 0.18 13.54 3.07
N GLY A 28 0.28 12.26 3.46
CA GLY A 28 1.11 11.29 2.76
C GLY A 28 0.69 11.11 1.30
N PHE A 29 -0.60 10.90 1.02
CA PHE A 29 -1.10 10.78 -0.35
C PHE A 29 -0.99 12.10 -1.15
N GLY A 30 -1.22 13.26 -0.50
CA GLY A 30 -0.97 14.56 -1.11
C GLY A 30 0.50 14.74 -1.50
N THR A 31 1.42 14.28 -0.65
CA THR A 31 2.86 14.31 -0.92
C THR A 31 3.26 13.35 -2.05
N VAL A 32 2.63 12.15 -2.12
CA VAL A 32 2.81 11.24 -3.27
C VAL A 32 2.40 11.92 -4.58
N PHE A 33 1.33 12.68 -4.58
CA PHE A 33 0.92 13.44 -5.75
C PHE A 33 1.97 14.51 -6.15
N LEU A 34 2.54 15.22 -5.17
CA LEU A 34 3.49 16.31 -5.42
C LEU A 34 4.89 15.83 -5.84
N ILE A 35 5.42 14.82 -5.16
CA ILE A 35 6.81 14.36 -5.33
C ILE A 35 6.93 12.89 -5.76
N GLY A 36 5.83 12.27 -6.15
CA GLY A 36 5.79 10.88 -6.56
C GLY A 36 5.91 9.91 -5.37
N ARG A 37 6.34 8.67 -5.65
CA ARG A 37 6.35 7.58 -4.65
C ARG A 37 7.20 7.84 -3.42
N ALA A 38 8.21 8.71 -3.51
CA ALA A 38 8.99 9.14 -2.35
C ALA A 38 8.10 9.77 -1.25
N GLY A 39 6.94 10.32 -1.61
CA GLY A 39 5.95 10.84 -0.66
C GLY A 39 5.29 9.78 0.24
N GLU A 40 5.36 8.48 -0.11
CA GLU A 40 4.82 7.42 0.75
C GLU A 40 5.52 7.35 2.11
N VAL A 41 6.80 7.75 2.15
CA VAL A 41 7.62 7.78 3.38
C VAL A 41 7.18 8.87 4.35
N VAL A 42 6.49 9.90 3.88
CA VAL A 42 6.01 11.01 4.74
C VAL A 42 4.93 10.54 5.71
N ARG A 43 4.13 9.57 5.32
CA ARG A 43 3.01 9.05 6.13
C ARG A 43 3.45 8.47 7.48
N PRO A 44 4.45 7.57 7.55
CA PRO A 44 4.95 7.04 8.82
C PRO A 44 5.73 8.04 9.68
N VAL A 45 6.14 9.18 9.11
CA VAL A 45 6.81 10.24 9.85
C VAL A 45 5.79 11.25 10.42
N VAL A 46 4.77 11.60 9.65
CA VAL A 46 3.75 12.58 10.08
C VAL A 46 2.88 12.06 11.22
N LEU A 47 2.58 10.76 11.29
CA LEU A 47 1.74 10.23 12.36
C LEU A 47 2.41 10.34 13.74
N PRO A 48 3.68 9.93 13.95
CA PRO A 48 4.38 10.15 15.21
C PRO A 48 4.50 11.64 15.62
N MET A 49 4.63 12.54 14.66
CA MET A 49 4.62 14.00 14.94
C MET A 49 3.28 14.50 15.49
N ARG A 50 2.19 13.78 15.27
CA ARG A 50 0.84 14.13 15.73
C ARG A 50 0.39 13.34 16.95
N ASP A 51 0.89 12.13 17.08
CA ASP A 51 0.63 11.22 18.21
C ASP A 51 1.96 10.62 18.67
N GLU A 52 2.60 11.24 19.64
CA GLU A 52 3.91 10.86 20.19
C GLU A 52 3.96 9.44 20.79
N ARG A 53 2.79 8.83 21.01
CA ARG A 53 2.69 7.44 21.48
C ARG A 53 2.99 6.44 20.37
N VAL A 54 2.92 6.87 19.10
CA VAL A 54 3.16 6.02 17.92
C VAL A 54 4.64 6.08 17.58
N ARG A 55 5.30 4.94 17.65
CA ARG A 55 6.68 4.84 17.17
C ARG A 55 6.73 4.84 15.65
N PRO A 56 7.69 5.51 15.02
CA PRO A 56 7.88 5.49 13.57
C PRO A 56 7.97 4.08 12.98
N SER A 57 8.67 3.16 13.64
CA SER A 57 8.78 1.76 13.23
C SER A 57 7.43 1.05 13.20
N ALA A 58 6.55 1.30 14.17
CA ALA A 58 5.19 0.76 14.19
C ALA A 58 4.37 1.29 13.01
N ALA A 59 4.50 2.57 12.69
CA ALA A 59 3.84 3.17 11.53
C ALA A 59 4.35 2.58 10.21
N ILE A 60 5.68 2.41 10.05
CA ILE A 60 6.29 1.80 8.87
C ILE A 60 5.79 0.36 8.70
N VAL A 61 5.86 -0.46 9.75
CA VAL A 61 5.45 -1.87 9.73
C VAL A 61 3.98 -1.99 9.32
N THR A 62 3.08 -1.19 9.91
CA THR A 62 1.65 -1.24 9.58
C THR A 62 1.35 -0.78 8.15
N ILE A 63 2.09 0.19 7.61
CA ILE A 63 1.97 0.62 6.21
C ILE A 63 2.48 -0.48 5.26
N MET A 64 3.57 -1.17 5.59
CA MET A 64 4.04 -2.33 4.80
C MET A 64 2.97 -3.43 4.75
N VAL A 65 2.34 -3.75 5.88
CA VAL A 65 1.20 -4.68 5.92
C VAL A 65 0.06 -4.19 5.03
N GLU A 66 -0.30 -2.91 5.12
CA GLU A 66 -1.31 -2.29 4.26
C GLU A 66 -1.00 -2.48 2.78
N ARG A 67 0.26 -2.29 2.36
CA ARG A 67 0.67 -2.51 0.96
C ARG A 67 0.53 -3.96 0.52
N ILE A 68 0.88 -4.92 1.38
CA ILE A 68 0.70 -6.35 1.08
C ILE A 68 -0.78 -6.66 0.82
N TYR A 69 -1.69 -6.19 1.69
CA TYR A 69 -3.13 -6.39 1.47
C TYR A 69 -3.66 -5.71 0.21
N ASP A 70 -3.21 -4.48 -0.08
CA ASP A 70 -3.58 -3.78 -1.31
C ASP A 70 -3.14 -4.57 -2.55
N MET A 71 -1.88 -5.00 -2.59
CA MET A 71 -1.36 -5.81 -3.72
C MET A 71 -2.12 -7.12 -3.88
N MET A 72 -2.37 -7.83 -2.78
CA MET A 72 -3.12 -9.09 -2.81
C MET A 72 -4.55 -8.87 -3.30
N ALA A 73 -5.26 -7.86 -2.78
CA ALA A 73 -6.63 -7.55 -3.18
C ALA A 73 -6.73 -7.20 -4.66
N VAL A 74 -5.82 -6.35 -5.15
CA VAL A 74 -5.78 -5.95 -6.57
C VAL A 74 -5.48 -7.13 -7.48
N VAL A 75 -4.43 -7.90 -7.16
CA VAL A 75 -4.05 -9.07 -7.97
C VAL A 75 -5.17 -10.10 -8.00
N LEU A 76 -5.79 -10.41 -6.85
CA LEU A 76 -6.91 -11.35 -6.78
C LEU A 76 -8.12 -10.84 -7.56
N MET A 77 -8.52 -9.58 -7.35
CA MET A 77 -9.65 -8.96 -8.04
C MET A 77 -9.44 -9.00 -9.56
N PHE A 78 -8.26 -8.62 -10.02
CA PHE A 78 -7.95 -8.60 -11.45
C PHE A 78 -7.83 -10.02 -12.04
N ALA A 79 -7.14 -10.93 -11.35
CA ALA A 79 -6.97 -12.31 -11.79
C ALA A 79 -8.31 -13.04 -11.88
N ILE A 80 -9.17 -12.90 -10.87
CA ILE A 80 -10.51 -13.46 -10.87
C ILE A 80 -11.32 -12.87 -12.02
N ASN A 81 -11.25 -11.55 -12.21
CA ASN A 81 -11.95 -10.90 -13.31
C ASN A 81 -11.50 -11.44 -14.68
N LEU A 82 -10.20 -11.63 -14.90
CA LEU A 82 -9.68 -12.15 -16.18
C LEU A 82 -10.17 -13.57 -16.52
N ILE A 83 -10.48 -14.39 -15.52
CA ILE A 83 -11.01 -15.73 -15.73
C ILE A 83 -12.42 -15.68 -16.33
N TRP A 84 -13.26 -14.77 -15.84
CA TRP A 84 -14.67 -14.65 -16.25
C TRP A 84 -14.96 -13.53 -17.25
N PHE A 85 -13.98 -12.72 -17.53
CA PHE A 85 -14.11 -11.62 -18.47
C PHE A 85 -14.52 -12.13 -19.85
N LYS A 86 -15.55 -11.52 -20.43
CA LYS A 86 -16.01 -11.81 -21.80
C LYS A 86 -15.40 -10.79 -22.75
N ALA A 87 -14.38 -11.20 -23.49
CA ALA A 87 -13.77 -10.35 -24.50
C ALA A 87 -14.74 -10.05 -25.65
N PRO A 88 -14.66 -8.87 -26.27
CA PRO A 88 -15.33 -8.60 -27.54
C PRO A 88 -15.00 -9.68 -28.58
N PRO A 89 -15.93 -10.03 -29.47
CA PRO A 89 -15.74 -11.12 -30.47
C PRO A 89 -14.49 -10.94 -31.33
N SER A 90 -14.13 -9.70 -31.65
CA SER A 90 -12.94 -9.36 -32.44
C SER A 90 -11.61 -9.67 -31.74
N LEU A 91 -11.59 -9.77 -30.39
CA LEU A 91 -10.40 -9.97 -29.58
C LEU A 91 -10.32 -11.37 -28.94
N GLN A 92 -11.25 -12.24 -29.25
CA GLN A 92 -11.41 -13.53 -28.55
C GLN A 92 -10.21 -14.48 -28.70
N LYS A 93 -9.47 -14.42 -29.81
CA LYS A 93 -8.24 -15.21 -30.03
C LYS A 93 -7.09 -14.75 -29.11
N ASP A 94 -6.92 -13.45 -28.98
CA ASP A 94 -5.85 -12.88 -28.14
C ASP A 94 -6.19 -12.97 -26.66
N PHE A 95 -7.48 -13.05 -26.36
CA PHE A 95 -7.96 -13.15 -24.99
C PHE A 95 -7.65 -14.49 -24.31
N THR A 96 -7.40 -15.55 -25.06
CA THR A 96 -6.93 -16.83 -24.51
C THR A 96 -5.59 -16.66 -23.79
N LYS A 97 -4.67 -15.84 -24.34
CA LYS A 97 -3.39 -15.50 -23.71
C LYS A 97 -3.60 -14.65 -22.46
N VAL A 98 -4.49 -13.66 -22.52
CA VAL A 98 -4.83 -12.80 -21.37
C VAL A 98 -5.43 -13.61 -20.23
N ARG A 99 -6.30 -14.59 -20.56
CA ARG A 99 -6.87 -15.51 -19.57
C ARG A 99 -5.82 -16.40 -18.91
N ALA A 100 -4.85 -16.90 -19.69
CA ALA A 100 -3.71 -17.66 -19.15
C ALA A 100 -2.86 -16.81 -18.18
N VAL A 101 -2.64 -15.53 -18.50
CA VAL A 101 -2.00 -14.57 -17.59
C VAL A 101 -2.82 -14.40 -16.30
N GLY A 102 -4.16 -14.27 -16.41
CA GLY A 102 -5.05 -14.19 -15.24
C GLY A 102 -4.94 -15.42 -14.33
N ILE A 103 -4.94 -16.61 -14.90
CA ILE A 103 -4.73 -17.87 -14.15
C ILE A 103 -3.34 -17.89 -13.50
N GLY A 104 -2.30 -17.51 -14.25
CA GLY A 104 -0.94 -17.42 -13.72
C GLY A 104 -0.82 -16.45 -12.54
N LEU A 105 -1.44 -15.28 -12.63
CA LEU A 105 -1.51 -14.30 -11.55
C LEU A 105 -2.27 -14.85 -10.33
N LEU A 106 -3.37 -15.56 -10.53
CA LEU A 106 -4.14 -16.17 -9.44
C LEU A 106 -3.31 -17.25 -8.73
N VAL A 107 -2.67 -18.13 -9.48
CA VAL A 107 -1.76 -19.15 -8.94
C VAL A 107 -0.61 -18.48 -8.19
N GLY A 108 0.02 -17.47 -8.79
CA GLY A 108 1.09 -16.69 -8.15
C GLY A 108 0.64 -16.02 -6.86
N ALA A 109 -0.56 -15.46 -6.83
CA ALA A 109 -1.14 -14.84 -5.61
C ALA A 109 -1.38 -15.89 -4.51
N ILE A 110 -1.94 -17.05 -4.85
CA ILE A 110 -2.16 -18.16 -3.90
C ILE A 110 -0.82 -18.66 -3.35
N LEU A 111 0.16 -18.88 -4.23
CA LEU A 111 1.51 -19.27 -3.82
C LEU A 111 2.17 -18.21 -2.93
N GLY A 112 1.98 -16.93 -3.25
CA GLY A 112 2.45 -15.82 -2.44
C GLY A 112 1.84 -15.83 -1.03
N ILE A 113 0.53 -16.06 -0.91
CA ILE A 113 -0.16 -16.17 0.39
C ILE A 113 0.38 -17.36 1.19
N VAL A 114 0.54 -18.51 0.55
CA VAL A 114 1.09 -19.71 1.18
C VAL A 114 2.52 -19.45 1.66
N LEU A 115 3.36 -18.83 0.81
CA LEU A 115 4.74 -18.49 1.14
C LEU A 115 4.83 -17.48 2.29
N LEU A 116 4.01 -16.44 2.29
CA LEU A 116 3.96 -15.45 3.38
C LEU A 116 3.49 -16.08 4.69
N THR A 117 2.52 -16.98 4.63
CA THR A 117 2.03 -17.73 5.81
C THR A 117 3.09 -18.67 6.36
N TRP A 118 3.81 -19.37 5.47
CA TRP A 118 4.94 -20.21 5.83
C TRP A 118 6.10 -19.39 6.41
N PHE A 119 6.47 -18.29 5.75
CA PHE A 119 7.50 -17.37 6.23
C PHE A 119 7.16 -16.80 7.60
N ARG A 120 5.92 -16.39 7.85
CA ARG A 120 5.46 -15.94 9.17
C ARG A 120 5.75 -16.97 10.27
N LYS A 121 5.52 -18.26 9.99
CA LYS A 121 5.76 -19.35 10.96
C LYS A 121 7.25 -19.63 11.17
N ASN A 122 8.06 -19.44 10.13
CA ASN A 122 9.47 -19.88 10.10
C ASN A 122 10.45 -18.70 9.97
N SER A 123 10.03 -17.47 10.25
CA SER A 123 10.82 -16.26 9.97
C SER A 123 12.22 -16.29 10.58
N THR A 124 12.36 -16.74 11.83
CA THR A 124 13.66 -16.83 12.51
C THR A 124 14.62 -17.77 11.79
N SER A 125 14.14 -18.94 11.37
CA SER A 125 14.97 -19.92 10.65
C SER A 125 15.34 -19.42 9.26
N VAL A 126 14.40 -18.80 8.56
CA VAL A 126 14.63 -18.23 7.22
C VAL A 126 15.68 -17.13 7.28
N ILE A 127 15.53 -16.17 8.20
CA ILE A 127 16.50 -15.07 8.38
C ILE A 127 17.88 -15.63 8.71
N ALA A 128 17.98 -16.60 9.62
CA ALA A 128 19.26 -17.23 9.97
C ALA A 128 19.93 -17.95 8.77
N VAL A 129 19.14 -18.59 7.91
CA VAL A 129 19.65 -19.21 6.67
C VAL A 129 20.15 -18.14 5.71
N PHE A 130 19.38 -17.07 5.48
CA PHE A 130 19.81 -15.97 4.60
C PHE A 130 21.08 -15.30 5.11
N THR A 131 21.18 -15.04 6.41
CA THR A 131 22.40 -14.48 7.01
C THR A 131 23.60 -15.36 6.74
N LYS A 132 23.49 -16.67 7.00
CA LYS A 132 24.58 -17.64 6.73
C LYS A 132 24.96 -17.72 5.24
N VAL A 133 23.97 -17.62 4.34
CA VAL A 133 24.21 -17.63 2.90
C VAL A 133 24.95 -16.36 2.49
N PHE A 134 24.51 -15.20 2.95
CA PHE A 134 25.17 -13.93 2.65
C PHE A 134 26.59 -13.85 3.22
N ASP A 135 26.82 -14.40 4.41
CA ASP A 135 28.15 -14.44 5.02
C ASP A 135 29.14 -15.36 4.26
N ARG A 136 28.62 -16.30 3.44
CA ARG A 136 29.43 -17.17 2.58
C ARG A 136 29.68 -16.64 1.18
N LEU A 137 28.96 -15.59 0.78
CA LEU A 137 29.00 -15.04 -0.57
C LEU A 137 29.81 -13.74 -0.58
N ASP A 138 31.14 -13.87 -0.63
CA ASP A 138 32.10 -12.75 -0.58
C ASP A 138 31.90 -11.72 -1.72
N PHE A 139 31.23 -12.10 -2.83
CA PHE A 139 30.96 -11.19 -3.96
C PHE A 139 29.78 -10.24 -3.73
N ILE A 140 28.97 -10.45 -2.67
CA ILE A 140 27.84 -9.57 -2.35
C ILE A 140 28.33 -8.45 -1.42
N PRO A 141 28.18 -7.17 -1.82
CA PRO A 141 28.52 -6.05 -0.96
C PRO A 141 27.77 -6.14 0.38
N ARG A 142 28.46 -5.96 1.50
CA ARG A 142 27.89 -6.02 2.86
C ARG A 142 26.69 -5.10 3.05
N ARG A 143 26.62 -3.97 2.31
CA ARG A 143 25.46 -3.07 2.32
C ARG A 143 24.20 -3.74 1.79
N ILE A 144 24.31 -4.50 0.70
CA ILE A 144 23.18 -5.21 0.08
C ILE A 144 22.70 -6.35 1.00
N SER A 145 23.62 -7.10 1.59
CA SER A 145 23.32 -8.16 2.54
C SER A 145 22.56 -7.63 3.76
N LYS A 146 23.06 -6.55 4.39
CA LYS A 146 22.39 -5.91 5.54
C LYS A 146 21.01 -5.39 5.17
N LEU A 147 20.87 -4.74 4.02
CA LEU A 147 19.57 -4.24 3.55
C LEU A 147 18.58 -5.38 3.33
N ALA A 148 19.00 -6.48 2.69
CA ALA A 148 18.13 -7.64 2.46
C ALA A 148 17.68 -8.29 3.77
N ILE A 149 18.58 -8.47 4.74
CA ILE A 149 18.26 -9.01 6.06
C ILE A 149 17.31 -8.08 6.80
N SER A 150 17.56 -6.77 6.81
CA SER A 150 16.68 -5.76 7.41
C SER A 150 15.28 -5.80 6.83
N ILE A 151 15.14 -5.92 5.50
CA ILE A 151 13.83 -6.07 4.83
C ILE A 151 13.11 -7.35 5.31
N LEU A 152 13.81 -8.48 5.40
CA LEU A 152 13.23 -9.74 5.88
C LEU A 152 12.79 -9.63 7.35
N GLU A 153 13.55 -8.98 8.20
CA GLU A 153 13.20 -8.73 9.59
C GLU A 153 11.99 -7.82 9.72
N GLN A 154 11.95 -6.74 8.93
CA GLN A 154 10.80 -5.84 8.89
C GLN A 154 9.55 -6.56 8.41
N LEU A 155 9.65 -7.37 7.35
CA LEU A 155 8.55 -8.20 6.87
C LEU A 155 8.08 -9.20 7.94
N ALA A 156 9.01 -9.85 8.65
CA ALA A 156 8.68 -10.76 9.74
C ALA A 156 7.96 -10.04 10.88
N ARG A 157 8.41 -8.84 11.27
CA ARG A 157 7.72 -7.99 12.26
C ARG A 157 6.31 -7.60 11.78
N ALA A 158 6.20 -7.15 10.52
CA ALA A 158 4.93 -6.77 9.92
C ALA A 158 3.90 -7.92 9.95
N LEU A 159 4.31 -9.13 9.60
CA LEU A 159 3.44 -10.30 9.59
C LEU A 159 3.05 -10.81 10.99
N ARG A 160 3.84 -10.48 12.04
CA ARG A 160 3.52 -10.84 13.43
C ARG A 160 2.44 -9.94 14.05
N VAL A 161 2.28 -8.71 13.57
CA VAL A 161 1.25 -7.77 14.07
C VAL A 161 -0.16 -8.32 13.87
N LEU A 162 -0.37 -9.17 12.85
CA LEU A 162 -1.66 -9.75 12.50
C LEU A 162 -1.90 -11.10 13.24
N VAL A 163 -1.92 -11.07 14.55
CA VAL A 163 -2.09 -12.30 15.36
C VAL A 163 -3.56 -12.62 15.61
N ASN A 164 -4.42 -11.61 15.69
CA ASN A 164 -5.82 -11.75 16.03
C ASN A 164 -6.71 -11.90 14.78
N ILE A 165 -7.53 -12.96 14.74
CA ILE A 165 -8.45 -13.23 13.61
C ILE A 165 -9.46 -12.09 13.42
N ALA A 166 -9.90 -11.44 14.49
CA ALA A 166 -10.85 -10.34 14.41
C ALA A 166 -10.22 -9.11 13.71
N GLU A 167 -8.98 -8.78 14.03
CA GLU A 167 -8.23 -7.67 13.40
C GLU A 167 -7.92 -7.98 11.93
N LEU A 168 -7.58 -9.23 11.64
CA LEU A 168 -7.42 -9.71 10.28
C LEU A 168 -8.72 -9.55 9.47
N ALA A 169 -9.85 -10.00 10.01
CA ALA A 169 -11.15 -9.88 9.38
C ALA A 169 -11.54 -8.40 9.15
N GLU A 170 -11.31 -7.54 10.16
CA GLU A 170 -11.55 -6.09 10.03
C GLU A 170 -10.70 -5.47 8.91
N THR A 171 -9.41 -5.81 8.86
CA THR A 171 -8.49 -5.31 7.82
C THR A 171 -8.90 -5.79 6.42
N ILE A 172 -9.25 -7.06 6.27
CA ILE A 172 -9.76 -7.62 5.00
C ILE A 172 -11.05 -6.91 4.60
N THR A 173 -11.97 -6.70 5.53
CA THR A 173 -13.24 -6.01 5.28
C THR A 173 -13.00 -4.59 4.80
N TRP A 174 -12.17 -3.81 5.49
CA TRP A 174 -11.83 -2.46 5.06
C TRP A 174 -11.10 -2.43 3.70
N THR A 175 -10.27 -3.43 3.41
CA THR A 175 -9.61 -3.57 2.11
C THR A 175 -10.63 -3.85 1.00
N ALA A 176 -11.57 -4.77 1.24
CA ALA A 176 -12.64 -5.08 0.30
C ALA A 176 -13.56 -3.87 0.05
N VAL A 177 -13.99 -3.19 1.11
CA VAL A 177 -14.81 -1.96 1.03
C VAL A 177 -14.08 -0.85 0.27
N LEU A 178 -12.78 -0.68 0.49
CA LEU A 178 -11.96 0.31 -0.22
C LEU A 178 -11.93 0.02 -1.73
N TRP A 179 -11.53 -1.19 -2.12
CA TRP A 179 -11.38 -1.54 -3.54
C TRP A 179 -12.70 -1.64 -4.28
N LEU A 180 -13.76 -2.11 -3.60
CA LEU A 180 -15.12 -2.07 -4.14
C LEU A 180 -15.59 -0.62 -4.35
N GLY A 181 -15.33 0.26 -3.39
CA GLY A 181 -15.64 1.68 -3.52
C GLY A 181 -14.92 2.34 -4.69
N VAL A 182 -13.63 2.04 -4.89
CA VAL A 182 -12.86 2.53 -6.05
C VAL A 182 -13.46 1.97 -7.36
N ALA A 183 -13.80 0.68 -7.41
CA ALA A 183 -14.41 0.07 -8.59
C ALA A 183 -15.78 0.69 -8.93
N ILE A 184 -16.63 0.95 -7.93
CA ILE A 184 -17.91 1.62 -8.12
C ILE A 184 -17.71 3.05 -8.61
N ALA A 185 -16.79 3.81 -8.01
CA ALA A 185 -16.50 5.16 -8.45
C ALA A 185 -16.07 5.21 -9.91
N ASN A 186 -15.14 4.33 -10.31
CA ASN A 186 -14.67 4.23 -11.69
C ASN A 186 -15.77 3.78 -12.64
N LEU A 187 -16.63 2.84 -12.24
CA LEU A 187 -17.81 2.45 -13.02
C LEU A 187 -18.74 3.64 -13.27
N LEU A 188 -19.02 4.43 -12.23
CA LEU A 188 -19.88 5.62 -12.35
C LEU A 188 -19.27 6.69 -13.27
N ILE A 189 -17.95 6.90 -13.18
CA ILE A 189 -17.24 7.83 -14.08
C ILE A 189 -17.38 7.35 -15.53
N ILE A 190 -17.05 6.10 -15.83
CA ILE A 190 -17.12 5.55 -17.17
C ILE A 190 -18.55 5.68 -17.74
N ARG A 191 -19.56 5.38 -16.93
CA ARG A 191 -20.97 5.52 -17.32
C ARG A 191 -21.41 6.97 -17.54
N ALA A 192 -20.85 7.91 -16.78
CA ALA A 192 -21.13 9.34 -16.95
C ALA A 192 -20.70 9.89 -18.32
N PHE A 193 -19.73 9.23 -18.97
CA PHE A 193 -19.33 9.52 -20.35
C PHE A 193 -20.16 8.76 -21.41
N GLY A 194 -21.26 8.12 -21.02
CA GLY A 194 -22.13 7.37 -21.93
C GLY A 194 -21.60 5.99 -22.33
N VAL A 195 -20.51 5.51 -21.70
CA VAL A 195 -19.95 4.17 -21.97
C VAL A 195 -20.71 3.14 -21.13
N THR A 196 -21.31 2.13 -21.78
CA THR A 196 -22.19 1.13 -21.13
C THR A 196 -21.41 -0.07 -20.57
N PHE A 197 -20.28 0.17 -19.91
CA PHE A 197 -19.52 -0.89 -19.27
C PHE A 197 -20.22 -1.41 -18.01
N GLY A 198 -20.02 -2.70 -17.76
CA GLY A 198 -20.35 -3.35 -16.51
C GLY A 198 -19.16 -3.31 -15.53
N PHE A 199 -19.32 -4.06 -14.45
CA PHE A 199 -18.32 -4.13 -13.39
C PHE A 199 -17.02 -4.82 -13.87
N SER A 200 -17.16 -5.83 -14.72
CA SER A 200 -16.04 -6.62 -15.26
C SER A 200 -15.12 -5.79 -16.14
N GLU A 201 -15.70 -5.02 -17.10
CA GLU A 201 -14.93 -4.13 -17.97
C GLU A 201 -14.25 -3.02 -17.15
N THR A 202 -14.92 -2.51 -16.13
CA THR A 202 -14.35 -1.51 -15.23
C THR A 202 -13.16 -2.05 -14.46
N ILE A 203 -13.23 -3.27 -13.89
CA ILE A 203 -12.10 -3.91 -13.23
C ILE A 203 -10.94 -4.13 -14.20
N PHE A 204 -11.23 -4.50 -15.46
CA PHE A 204 -10.21 -4.64 -16.48
C PHE A 204 -9.48 -3.32 -16.73
N VAL A 205 -10.20 -2.22 -16.90
CA VAL A 205 -9.62 -0.87 -17.05
C VAL A 205 -8.82 -0.47 -15.81
N MET A 206 -9.32 -0.76 -14.61
CA MET A 206 -8.59 -0.51 -13.35
C MET A 206 -7.25 -1.25 -13.31
N GLY A 207 -7.18 -2.48 -13.83
CA GLY A 207 -5.91 -3.21 -13.94
C GLY A 207 -4.88 -2.46 -14.77
N TRP A 208 -5.28 -1.87 -15.89
CA TRP A 208 -4.42 -1.00 -16.71
C TRP A 208 -4.01 0.26 -15.95
N SER A 209 -4.95 0.93 -15.30
CA SER A 209 -4.70 2.14 -14.52
C SER A 209 -3.67 1.90 -13.41
N LEU A 210 -3.82 0.79 -12.70
CA LEU A 210 -2.89 0.38 -11.64
C LEU A 210 -1.51 0.02 -12.18
N ALA A 211 -1.43 -0.67 -13.33
CA ALA A 211 -0.15 -0.93 -14.00
C ALA A 211 0.55 0.37 -14.40
N GLY A 212 -0.19 1.35 -14.95
CA GLY A 212 0.33 2.68 -15.25
C GLY A 212 0.82 3.43 -14.00
N SER A 213 0.11 3.29 -12.88
CA SER A 213 0.50 3.92 -11.61
C SER A 213 1.77 3.34 -10.97
N LEU A 214 2.28 2.20 -11.47
CA LEU A 214 3.57 1.65 -11.04
C LEU A 214 4.76 2.46 -11.55
N VAL A 215 4.58 3.25 -12.60
CA VAL A 215 5.64 4.12 -13.14
C VAL A 215 5.85 5.30 -12.18
N PRO A 216 7.06 5.50 -11.62
CA PRO A 216 7.31 6.52 -10.60
C PRO A 216 7.46 7.91 -11.24
N THR A 217 6.35 8.50 -11.70
CA THR A 217 6.32 9.88 -12.21
C THR A 217 5.60 10.81 -11.23
N PRO A 218 5.95 12.11 -11.17
CA PRO A 218 5.23 13.10 -10.37
C PRO A 218 3.75 13.19 -10.75
N GLY A 219 2.96 13.85 -9.90
CA GLY A 219 1.52 14.01 -10.15
C GLY A 219 0.73 12.71 -9.94
N GLY A 220 1.16 11.84 -9.01
CA GLY A 220 0.48 10.55 -8.79
C GLY A 220 0.56 9.61 -10.00
N ALA A 221 1.69 9.61 -10.71
CA ALA A 221 1.93 8.90 -11.96
C ALA A 221 1.04 9.38 -13.13
N ALA A 222 0.66 10.67 -13.17
CA ALA A 222 -0.35 11.23 -14.08
C ALA A 222 -0.22 10.78 -15.54
N GLY A 223 0.95 10.95 -16.16
CA GLY A 223 1.16 10.60 -17.56
C GLY A 223 0.98 9.10 -17.83
N ALA A 224 1.64 8.26 -17.07
CA ALA A 224 1.59 6.80 -17.21
C ALA A 224 0.22 6.23 -16.84
N PHE A 225 -0.41 6.76 -15.78
CA PHE A 225 -1.78 6.41 -15.41
C PHE A 225 -2.75 6.73 -16.53
N HIS A 226 -2.68 7.97 -17.09
CA HIS A 226 -3.58 8.38 -18.18
C HIS A 226 -3.41 7.51 -19.41
N ALA A 227 -2.17 7.30 -19.85
CA ALA A 227 -1.86 6.49 -21.04
C ALA A 227 -2.34 5.05 -20.88
N ALA A 228 -2.07 4.42 -19.72
CA ALA A 228 -2.48 3.04 -19.47
C ALA A 228 -4.01 2.91 -19.35
N THR A 229 -4.66 3.83 -18.63
CA THR A 229 -6.12 3.84 -18.49
C THR A 229 -6.79 4.02 -19.86
N ALA A 230 -6.34 4.99 -20.65
CA ALA A 230 -6.86 5.22 -22.00
C ALA A 230 -6.63 4.01 -22.91
N ALA A 231 -5.44 3.37 -22.83
CA ALA A 231 -5.16 2.15 -23.60
C ALA A 231 -6.14 1.01 -23.25
N GLY A 232 -6.44 0.80 -21.96
CA GLY A 232 -7.42 -0.18 -21.52
C GLY A 232 -8.83 0.11 -22.03
N LEU A 233 -9.26 1.37 -22.04
CA LEU A 233 -10.55 1.82 -22.57
C LEU A 233 -10.62 1.66 -24.09
N ILE A 234 -9.58 2.07 -24.83
CA ILE A 234 -9.49 1.93 -26.29
C ILE A 234 -9.50 0.45 -26.68
N PHE A 235 -8.76 -0.39 -25.93
CA PHE A 235 -8.78 -1.84 -26.14
C PHE A 235 -10.20 -2.42 -26.08
N LEU A 236 -11.07 -1.85 -25.23
CA LEU A 236 -12.48 -2.23 -25.13
C LEU A 236 -13.40 -1.49 -26.11
N GLY A 237 -12.86 -0.75 -27.07
CA GLY A 237 -13.60 -0.10 -28.14
C GLY A 237 -14.10 1.32 -27.83
N VAL A 238 -13.62 1.96 -26.78
CA VAL A 238 -13.92 3.37 -26.48
C VAL A 238 -13.09 4.27 -27.40
N ALA A 239 -13.73 5.31 -27.95
CA ALA A 239 -13.04 6.27 -28.81
C ALA A 239 -11.88 6.95 -28.07
N PRO A 240 -10.72 7.22 -28.73
CA PRO A 240 -9.51 7.72 -28.08
C PRO A 240 -9.73 9.02 -27.30
N GLU A 241 -10.52 9.95 -27.82
CA GLU A 241 -10.80 11.22 -27.17
C GLU A 241 -11.60 11.04 -25.87
N THR A 242 -12.62 10.16 -25.92
CA THR A 242 -13.43 9.80 -24.74
C THR A 242 -12.59 9.05 -23.72
N ALA A 243 -11.74 8.12 -24.16
CA ALA A 243 -10.85 7.36 -23.31
C ALA A 243 -9.85 8.27 -22.57
N ALA A 244 -9.29 9.24 -23.28
CA ALA A 244 -8.40 10.25 -22.68
C ALA A 244 -9.15 11.09 -21.63
N ALA A 245 -10.36 11.60 -21.95
CA ALA A 245 -11.17 12.37 -21.01
C ALA A 245 -11.54 11.56 -19.75
N ILE A 246 -11.99 10.32 -19.91
CA ILE A 246 -12.28 9.40 -18.79
C ILE A 246 -11.04 9.20 -17.92
N SER A 247 -9.88 8.97 -18.52
CA SER A 247 -8.64 8.71 -17.78
C SER A 247 -8.22 9.91 -16.89
N ILE A 248 -8.43 11.13 -17.39
CA ILE A 248 -8.16 12.36 -16.62
C ILE A 248 -9.13 12.48 -15.45
N VAL A 249 -10.43 12.27 -15.67
CA VAL A 249 -11.45 12.38 -14.62
C VAL A 249 -11.25 11.29 -13.55
N MET A 250 -10.94 10.05 -13.95
CA MET A 250 -10.60 8.98 -13.02
C MET A 250 -9.40 9.37 -12.14
N HIS A 251 -8.34 9.90 -12.74
CA HIS A 251 -7.16 10.32 -11.98
C HIS A 251 -7.48 11.44 -10.98
N VAL A 252 -8.26 12.44 -11.41
CA VAL A 252 -8.66 13.55 -10.52
C VAL A 252 -9.54 13.06 -9.38
N ILE A 253 -10.45 12.13 -9.60
CA ILE A 253 -11.34 11.61 -8.55
C ILE A 253 -10.57 10.67 -7.62
N ASP A 254 -9.66 9.85 -8.13
CA ASP A 254 -8.88 8.91 -7.32
C ASP A 254 -7.86 9.63 -6.40
N PHE A 255 -7.26 10.72 -6.85
CA PHE A 255 -6.20 11.44 -6.12
C PHE A 255 -6.65 12.80 -5.55
N GLY A 256 -7.60 13.47 -6.18
CA GLY A 256 -8.01 14.83 -5.84
C GLY A 256 -8.46 15.02 -4.39
N PRO A 257 -9.32 14.18 -3.82
CA PRO A 257 -9.73 14.31 -2.43
C PRO A 257 -8.56 14.22 -1.45
N ALA A 258 -7.62 13.29 -1.70
CA ALA A 258 -6.43 13.16 -0.85
C ALA A 258 -5.51 14.38 -0.97
N LEU A 259 -5.39 14.95 -2.18
CA LEU A 259 -4.64 16.18 -2.40
C LEU A 259 -5.26 17.38 -1.69
N LEU A 260 -6.58 17.57 -1.80
CA LEU A 260 -7.29 18.68 -1.17
C LEU A 260 -7.17 18.64 0.36
N PHE A 261 -7.49 17.50 0.97
CA PHE A 261 -7.36 17.34 2.41
C PHE A 261 -5.90 17.33 2.87
N GLY A 262 -5.01 16.73 2.09
CA GLY A 262 -3.57 16.75 2.39
C GLY A 262 -3.02 18.16 2.41
N PHE A 263 -3.34 18.97 1.41
CA PHE A 263 -2.95 20.38 1.34
C PHE A 263 -3.51 21.21 2.51
N PHE A 264 -4.77 20.98 2.87
CA PHE A 264 -5.37 21.61 4.06
C PHE A 264 -4.58 21.33 5.33
N TYR A 265 -4.20 20.05 5.57
CA TYR A 265 -3.43 19.69 6.75
C TYR A 265 -1.96 20.11 6.69
N ILE A 266 -1.35 20.20 5.50
CA ILE A 266 0.00 20.74 5.32
C ILE A 266 0.03 22.21 5.75
N ILE A 267 -0.90 23.02 5.26
CA ILE A 267 -0.97 24.45 5.61
C ILE A 267 -1.25 24.63 7.12
N ARG A 268 -2.20 23.87 7.65
CA ARG A 268 -2.63 24.02 9.04
C ARG A 268 -1.62 23.42 10.04
N GLY A 269 -0.74 22.54 9.59
CA GLY A 269 0.29 21.86 10.40
C GLY A 269 1.67 22.51 10.33
N ASP A 270 1.80 23.70 9.73
CA ASP A 270 3.08 24.39 9.50
C ASP A 270 4.15 23.53 8.78
N LEU A 271 3.68 22.60 7.94
CA LEU A 271 4.54 21.76 7.14
C LEU A 271 4.86 22.46 5.80
N SER A 272 6.09 22.97 5.67
CA SER A 272 6.53 23.52 4.39
C SER A 272 6.87 22.42 3.37
N PHE A 273 6.79 22.74 2.09
CA PHE A 273 7.16 21.80 1.02
C PHE A 273 8.62 21.32 1.12
N SER A 274 9.52 22.23 1.54
CA SER A 274 10.92 21.87 1.79
C SER A 274 11.07 20.87 2.94
N LYS A 275 10.29 21.03 4.01
CA LYS A 275 10.25 20.11 5.15
C LYS A 275 9.72 18.73 4.73
N LEU A 276 8.63 18.69 3.94
CA LEU A 276 8.08 17.44 3.40
C LEU A 276 9.07 16.71 2.50
N ARG A 277 9.79 17.45 1.65
CA ARG A 277 10.83 16.88 0.80
C ARG A 277 12.01 16.36 1.60
N ALA A 278 12.42 17.06 2.64
CA ALA A 278 13.47 16.60 3.56
C ALA A 278 13.05 15.31 4.29
N LEU A 279 11.80 15.24 4.78
CA LEU A 279 11.24 14.05 5.44
C LEU A 279 11.08 12.84 4.50
N SER A 280 11.07 13.04 3.21
CA SER A 280 11.00 11.95 2.21
C SER A 280 12.37 11.48 1.72
N SER A 281 13.47 12.02 2.25
CA SER A 281 14.82 11.53 1.95
C SER A 281 15.10 10.20 2.65
N PRO A 282 15.87 9.28 2.03
CA PRO A 282 16.26 8.02 2.68
C PRO A 282 16.99 8.23 4.01
N GLU A 283 17.83 9.27 4.10
CA GLU A 283 18.59 9.61 5.30
C GLU A 283 17.68 10.03 6.46
N ALA A 284 16.61 10.78 6.19
CA ALA A 284 15.66 11.19 7.23
C ALA A 284 14.93 9.98 7.83
N VAL A 285 14.66 8.96 7.02
CA VAL A 285 14.02 7.71 7.50
C VAL A 285 14.99 6.89 8.33
N GLU A 286 16.24 6.80 7.91
CA GLU A 286 17.30 6.08 8.61
C GLU A 286 17.54 6.71 10.00
N HIS A 287 17.66 8.05 10.10
CA HIS A 287 17.79 8.76 11.36
C HIS A 287 16.59 8.59 12.30
N VAL A 288 15.38 8.61 11.78
CA VAL A 288 14.16 8.41 12.58
C VAL A 288 14.09 6.99 13.15
N VAL A 289 14.64 6.00 12.44
CA VAL A 289 14.70 4.60 12.91
C VAL A 289 15.88 4.40 13.89
N GLU A 290 17.04 5.01 13.64
CA GLU A 290 18.21 4.95 14.53
C GLU A 290 17.95 5.65 15.88
N ASP A 291 17.32 6.82 15.89
CA ASP A 291 16.93 7.53 17.13
C ASP A 291 15.94 6.71 17.97
N GLU A 292 15.13 5.86 17.35
CA GLU A 292 14.21 4.97 18.07
C GLU A 292 14.95 3.81 18.77
N ASP A 293 16.01 3.28 18.16
CA ASP A 293 16.82 2.21 18.76
C ASP A 293 17.64 2.69 19.97
N LEU A 294 17.83 4.01 20.11
CA LEU A 294 18.49 4.64 21.25
C LEU A 294 17.54 4.91 22.44
N LEU A 295 16.22 4.82 22.24
CA LEU A 295 15.25 5.00 23.32
C LEU A 295 15.16 3.75 24.19
N PRO A 296 15.21 3.89 25.54
CA PRO A 296 15.11 2.74 26.44
C PRO A 296 13.80 1.99 26.21
N ASP A 297 13.91 0.67 26.06
CA ASP A 297 12.78 -0.23 25.87
C ASP A 297 11.82 -0.19 27.07
N ASN A 298 10.73 0.58 26.92
CA ASN A 298 9.74 0.82 27.97
C ASN A 298 8.86 -0.42 28.28
N THR A 299 9.15 -1.56 27.64
CA THR A 299 8.45 -2.82 27.90
C THR A 299 8.87 -3.47 29.21
N ASN A 300 10.08 -3.19 29.72
CA ASN A 300 10.58 -3.73 30.97
C ASN A 300 9.97 -3.06 32.23
N ASN A 301 9.38 -1.86 32.11
CA ASN A 301 8.83 -1.17 33.27
C ASN A 301 7.43 -1.65 33.70
N LYS A 302 6.71 -2.39 32.84
CA LYS A 302 5.42 -2.99 33.20
C LYS A 302 5.53 -4.31 33.95
N GLN A 303 6.65 -5.03 33.83
CA GLN A 303 6.87 -6.26 34.59
C GLN A 303 7.38 -6.01 36.01
N GLN A 304 8.07 -4.89 36.25
CA GLN A 304 8.50 -4.53 37.60
C GLN A 304 7.38 -3.96 38.48
N THR A 305 6.38 -3.31 37.89
CA THR A 305 5.21 -2.79 38.64
C THR A 305 4.17 -3.83 38.98
N LEU A 306 4.14 -4.99 38.27
CA LEU A 306 3.26 -6.11 38.57
C LEU A 306 3.87 -7.14 39.53
N GLY A 307 5.20 -7.15 39.66
CA GLY A 307 5.93 -8.01 40.59
C GLY A 307 5.98 -7.48 42.02
N GLY A 308 5.71 -6.17 42.21
CA GLY A 308 5.79 -5.50 43.55
C GLY A 308 4.48 -5.47 44.34
N VAL A 309 3.37 -5.99 43.81
CA VAL A 309 2.03 -5.94 44.46
C VAL A 309 1.61 -7.29 45.04
N LEU A 310 2.43 -8.32 44.92
CA LEU A 310 2.10 -9.68 45.43
C LEU A 310 2.98 -10.15 46.62
N THR A 311 3.71 -9.23 47.25
CA THR A 311 4.41 -9.51 48.51
C THR A 311 4.22 -8.36 49.49
N ASP A 312 3.03 -8.26 50.07
CA ASP A 312 2.78 -7.74 51.43
C ASP A 312 1.40 -8.28 51.87
#